data_37f14093212ce928012646f7add97399
#
_entry.id   37f14093212ce928012646f7add97399
#
_cell.length_a   1.000
_cell.length_b   1.000
_cell.length_c   1.000
_cell.angle_alpha   90.00
_cell.angle_beta   90.00
_cell.angle_gamma   90.00
#
_symmetry.space_group_name_H-M   'P 1'
#
loop_
_entity.id
_entity.type
_entity.pdbx_description
1 polymer ?
#
loop_
_entity_poly.entity_id
_entity_poly.type
_entity_poly.pdbx_seq_one_letter_code
_entity_poly.pdbx_strand_id
1 'polypeptide(L)' 'MKLGFQPVTVETNAPDEEGCLVLANNRLVAVLVRLSAEHGRKAGRWYLEHGFGKLDGLAQPIFTDLDEAQDWVAQRIS' A
#
# COMPACT_ATOMS: atom_id res chain seq x y z
N MET A 1 -15.08 -2.25 11.05
CA MET A 1 -13.75 -2.72 10.65
C MET A 1 -12.70 -1.70 11.04
N LYS A 2 -11.60 -2.16 11.60
CA LYS A 2 -10.53 -1.28 12.04
C LYS A 2 -9.31 -1.47 11.12
N LEU A 3 -8.91 -0.42 10.40
CA LEU A 3 -7.69 -0.42 9.61
C LEU A 3 -6.55 0.21 10.39
N GLY A 4 -5.38 -0.39 10.29
CA GLY A 4 -4.16 0.14 10.87
C GLY A 4 -3.08 0.20 9.81
N PHE A 5 -2.17 1.17 9.95
CA PHE A 5 -1.01 1.32 9.08
C PHE A 5 0.25 1.21 9.91
N GLN A 6 1.20 0.44 9.44
CA GLN A 6 2.47 0.29 10.11
C GLN A 6 3.62 0.56 9.13
N PRO A 7 4.41 1.62 9.36
CA PRO A 7 5.56 1.90 8.50
C PRO A 7 6.60 0.79 8.59
N VAL A 8 7.16 0.42 7.45
CA VAL A 8 8.20 -0.60 7.35
C VAL A 8 9.18 -0.21 6.24
N THR A 9 10.36 -0.82 6.24
CA THR A 9 11.27 -0.76 5.11
C THR A 9 11.11 -2.06 4.33
N VAL A 10 10.91 -1.95 3.03
CA VAL A 10 10.69 -3.11 2.16
C VAL A 10 11.94 -3.34 1.33
N GLU A 11 12.43 -4.58 1.30
CA GLU A 11 13.57 -4.95 0.49
C GLU A 11 13.10 -5.13 -0.96
N THR A 12 13.23 -4.09 -1.76
CA THR A 12 12.70 -4.08 -3.13
C THR A 12 13.79 -4.19 -4.19
N ASN A 13 15.06 -4.16 -3.79
CA ASN A 13 16.19 -4.07 -4.72
C ASN A 13 16.15 -2.79 -5.55
N ALA A 14 15.47 -1.76 -5.06
CA ALA A 14 15.27 -0.49 -5.75
C ALA A 14 15.25 0.63 -4.72
N PRO A 15 15.31 1.91 -5.16
CA PRO A 15 15.22 3.04 -4.23
C PRO A 15 13.89 3.16 -3.48
N ASP A 16 12.84 2.49 -3.97
CA ASP A 16 11.50 2.55 -3.39
C ASP A 16 11.40 1.60 -2.19
N GLU A 17 12.05 1.94 -1.07
CA GLU A 17 12.11 1.06 0.09
C GLU A 17 11.13 1.43 1.20
N GLU A 18 10.63 2.66 1.22
CA GLU A 18 9.69 3.09 2.24
C GLU A 18 8.34 2.41 2.02
N GLY A 19 7.90 1.65 2.99
CA GLY A 19 6.68 0.89 2.87
C GLY A 19 5.73 1.10 4.01
N CYS A 20 4.53 0.55 3.85
CA CYS A 20 3.50 0.59 4.87
C CYS A 20 2.69 -0.70 4.83
N LEU A 21 2.61 -1.38 5.96
CA LEU A 21 1.71 -2.52 6.09
C LEU A 21 0.31 -2.01 6.39
N VAL A 22 -0.68 -2.59 5.74
CA VAL A 22 -2.08 -2.28 6.01
C VAL A 22 -2.71 -3.49 6.68
N LEU A 23 -3.25 -3.26 7.88
CA LEU A 23 -3.87 -4.33 8.67
C LEU A 23 -5.37 -4.04 8.83
N ALA A 24 -6.18 -5.08 8.69
CA ALA A 24 -7.60 -5.01 8.97
C ALA A 24 -7.90 -5.98 10.10
N ASN A 25 -8.34 -5.44 11.24
CA ASN A 25 -8.59 -6.23 12.44
C ASN A 25 -7.35 -7.05 12.84
N ASN A 26 -6.17 -6.40 12.80
CA ASN A 26 -4.87 -6.98 13.13
C ASN A 26 -4.38 -8.06 12.16
N ARG A 27 -4.99 -8.15 10.97
CA ARG A 27 -4.56 -9.12 9.96
C ARG A 27 -3.99 -8.34 8.77
N LEU A 28 -2.82 -8.77 8.27
CA LEU A 28 -2.19 -8.12 7.13
C LEU A 28 -3.02 -8.33 5.86
N VAL A 29 -3.42 -7.24 5.22
CA VAL A 29 -4.22 -7.29 3.99
C VAL A 29 -3.51 -6.67 2.79
N ALA A 30 -2.53 -5.80 3.01
CA ALA A 30 -1.81 -5.18 1.90
C ALA A 30 -0.45 -4.68 2.33
N VAL A 31 0.45 -4.60 1.36
CA VAL A 31 1.76 -3.95 1.51
C VAL A 31 1.82 -2.83 0.48
N LEU A 32 2.04 -1.61 0.95
CA LEU A 32 2.19 -0.44 0.11
C LEU A 32 3.65 -0.02 0.08
N VAL A 33 4.11 0.49 -1.05
CA VAL A 33 5.46 1.02 -1.20
C VAL A 33 5.37 2.44 -1.74
N ARG A 34 6.10 3.37 -1.13
CA ARG A 34 6.13 4.75 -1.58
C ARG A 34 7.10 4.88 -2.73
N LEU A 35 6.65 5.50 -3.81
CA LEU A 35 7.49 5.69 -4.99
C LEU A 35 8.51 6.79 -4.74
N SER A 36 9.78 6.49 -5.09
CA SER A 36 10.89 7.41 -4.90
C SER A 36 10.89 8.53 -5.95
N ALA A 37 11.82 9.48 -5.80
CA ALA A 37 11.98 10.58 -6.74
C ALA A 37 12.28 10.11 -8.17
N GLU A 38 12.79 8.90 -8.35
CA GLU A 38 13.06 8.34 -9.68
C GLU A 38 11.79 8.14 -10.52
N HIS A 39 10.63 8.11 -9.90
CA HIS A 39 9.36 7.95 -10.61
C HIS A 39 8.78 9.27 -11.13
N GLY A 40 9.51 10.37 -11.03
CA GLY A 40 9.10 11.66 -11.57
C GLY A 40 7.78 12.14 -10.99
N ARG A 41 6.75 12.26 -11.83
CA ARG A 41 5.43 12.76 -11.40
C ARG A 41 4.75 11.86 -10.37
N LYS A 42 5.12 10.58 -10.30
CA LYS A 42 4.54 9.62 -9.36
C LYS A 42 5.29 9.59 -8.04
N ALA A 43 6.40 10.33 -7.92
CA ALA A 43 7.18 10.37 -6.70
C ALA A 43 6.32 10.77 -5.50
N GLY A 44 6.48 10.08 -4.39
CA GLY A 44 5.72 10.34 -3.17
C GLY A 44 4.35 9.68 -3.12
N ARG A 45 3.88 9.11 -4.22
CA ARG A 45 2.62 8.35 -4.23
C ARG A 45 2.86 6.94 -3.71
N TRP A 46 1.78 6.25 -3.38
CA TRP A 46 1.85 4.91 -2.82
C TRP A 46 1.38 3.87 -3.82
N TYR A 47 2.14 2.81 -3.98
CA TYR A 47 1.88 1.72 -4.90
C TYR A 47 1.49 0.47 -4.12
N LEU A 48 0.45 -0.23 -4.56
CA LEU A 48 0.06 -1.50 -3.96
C LEU A 48 1.02 -2.59 -4.45
N GLU A 49 2.01 -2.93 -3.61
CA GLU A 49 3.01 -3.94 -3.95
C GLU A 49 2.42 -5.34 -3.90
N HIS A 50 1.60 -5.61 -2.89
CA HIS A 50 0.99 -6.94 -2.74
C HIS A 50 -0.29 -6.83 -1.93
N GLY A 51 -1.33 -7.53 -2.37
CA GLY A 51 -2.58 -7.66 -1.64
C GLY A 51 -2.81 -9.10 -1.21
N PHE A 52 -3.49 -9.27 -0.08
CA PHE A 52 -3.82 -10.59 0.48
C PHE A 52 -5.34 -10.75 0.57
N GLY A 53 -5.81 -11.99 0.58
CA GLY A 53 -7.23 -12.26 0.71
C GLY A 53 -8.04 -11.62 -0.42
N LYS A 54 -9.01 -10.78 -0.07
CA LYS A 54 -9.87 -10.11 -1.06
C LYS A 54 -9.11 -9.14 -1.97
N LEU A 55 -7.91 -8.74 -1.59
CA LEU A 55 -7.09 -7.82 -2.40
C LEU A 55 -6.11 -8.56 -3.30
N ASP A 56 -6.01 -9.87 -3.16
CA ASP A 56 -5.10 -10.67 -3.97
C ASP A 56 -5.58 -10.72 -5.42
N GLY A 57 -4.64 -10.54 -6.35
CA GLY A 57 -4.94 -10.63 -7.78
C GLY A 57 -5.62 -9.41 -8.38
N LEU A 58 -5.89 -8.36 -7.59
CA LEU A 58 -6.44 -7.13 -8.12
C LEU A 58 -5.38 -6.33 -8.86
N ALA A 59 -5.83 -5.46 -9.78
CA ALA A 59 -4.93 -4.52 -10.42
C ALA A 59 -4.18 -3.72 -9.36
N GLN A 60 -2.91 -3.43 -9.62
CA GLN A 60 -2.04 -2.77 -8.67
C GLN A 60 -2.17 -1.25 -8.79
N PRO A 61 -3.07 -0.62 -8.02
CA PRO A 61 -3.28 0.82 -8.14
C PRO A 61 -2.16 1.62 -7.50
N ILE A 62 -2.08 2.90 -7.91
CA ILE A 62 -1.21 3.89 -7.30
C ILE A 62 -2.11 4.92 -6.63
N PHE A 63 -1.83 5.22 -5.36
CA PHE A 63 -2.62 6.15 -4.57
C PHE A 63 -1.85 7.45 -4.36
N THR A 64 -2.56 8.56 -4.35
CA THR A 64 -1.96 9.88 -4.10
C THR A 64 -1.40 9.98 -2.69
N ASP A 65 -2.12 9.41 -1.73
CA ASP A 65 -1.72 9.41 -0.31
C ASP A 65 -2.31 8.19 0.39
N LEU A 66 -1.98 8.05 1.68
CA LEU A 66 -2.46 6.91 2.47
C LEU A 66 -3.96 6.98 2.75
N ASP A 67 -4.56 8.16 2.77
CA ASP A 67 -6.00 8.29 2.97
C ASP A 67 -6.76 7.68 1.80
N GLU A 68 -6.31 7.96 0.57
CA GLU A 68 -6.90 7.36 -0.62
C GLU A 68 -6.74 5.84 -0.61
N ALA A 69 -5.56 5.36 -0.21
CA ALA A 69 -5.31 3.93 -0.09
C ALA A 69 -6.24 3.29 0.94
N GLN A 70 -6.44 3.95 2.08
CA GLN A 70 -7.32 3.46 3.13
C GLN A 70 -8.75 3.31 2.63
N ASP A 71 -9.26 4.32 1.93
CA ASP A 71 -10.62 4.28 1.38
C ASP A 71 -10.76 3.13 0.38
N TRP A 72 -9.78 2.95 -0.48
CA TRP A 72 -9.80 1.89 -1.47
C TRP A 72 -9.84 0.50 -0.82
N VAL A 73 -8.98 0.29 0.18
CA VAL A 73 -8.92 -0.97 0.91
C VAL A 73 -10.25 -1.23 1.64
N ALA A 74 -10.76 -0.21 2.33
CA ALA A 74 -12.00 -0.35 3.11
C ALA A 74 -13.17 -0.77 2.23
N GLN A 75 -13.26 -0.21 1.02
CA GLN A 75 -14.36 -0.53 0.10
C GLN A 75 -14.31 -1.99 -0.37
N ARG A 76 -13.13 -2.57 -0.47
CA ARG A 76 -12.96 -3.91 -1.05
C ARG A 76 -13.01 -5.03 -0.04
N ILE A 77 -12.72 -4.74 1.22
CA ILE A 77 -12.69 -5.79 2.25
C ILE A 77 -13.88 -5.72 3.21
N SER A 78 -14.70 -4.69 3.10
CA SER A 78 -15.89 -4.58 3.96
C SER A 78 -17.05 -5.39 3.44
#